data_14ef13a45caae5e4cc8ecf400408a87b
#
_entry.id   14ef13a45caae5e4cc8ecf400408a87b
#
_cell.length_a   1.000
_cell.length_b   1.000
_cell.length_c   1.000
_cell.angle_alpha   90.00
_cell.angle_beta   90.00
_cell.angle_gamma   90.00
#
_symmetry.space_group_name_H-M   'P 1'
#
loop_
_entity.id
_entity.type
_entity.pdbx_description
1 polymer ?
#
loop_
_entity_poly.entity_id
_entity_poly.type
_entity_poly.pdbx_seq_one_letter_code
_entity_poly.pdbx_strand_id
1 'polypeptide(L)'
;MKKTIFAVIIILVIAIAGAVFYVFSNLDAIVKAAIEEYGSEAVKTSVHVNDVAIRLTEGAATISGLTIANPDGFSLPQAFTLGDIKVDINLEKTSKELIAIDAIHIVAPQVFYEINADRNGNLNMLKDNLALSDSASTGTSAGTEPAKGSAGAPIRLDIARFDFKDAVLHAKVVPLKDKTYDLKLPTLVLTDLSGTPEQIARQVLDRLIDHAKKEIRKQGLDKELAEMKARAQQRIDEEKAKLEQKADDRLEEEKQKAQDKLNNLLGR
;
A
#
# COMPACT_ATOMS: atom_id res chain seq x y z
N MET A 1 45.92 -14.90 37.37
CA MET A 1 44.47 -14.75 37.30
C MET A 1 44.03 -13.29 37.10
N LYS A 2 44.44 -12.28 37.89
CA LYS A 2 43.99 -10.87 37.69
C LYS A 2 44.38 -10.27 36.34
N LYS A 3 45.59 -10.55 35.80
CA LYS A 3 46.09 -10.04 34.52
C LYS A 3 45.32 -10.66 33.30
N THR A 4 44.94 -11.92 33.39
CA THR A 4 44.17 -12.61 32.36
C THR A 4 42.72 -12.11 32.32
N ILE A 5 42.10 -11.86 33.47
CA ILE A 5 40.74 -11.27 33.53
C ILE A 5 40.75 -9.84 32.94
N PHE A 6 41.78 -9.04 33.26
CA PHE A 6 41.93 -7.69 32.73
C PHE A 6 42.10 -7.66 31.19
N ALA A 7 42.91 -8.61 30.66
CA ALA A 7 43.06 -8.77 29.20
C ALA A 7 41.75 -9.18 28.50
N VAL A 8 40.97 -10.09 29.10
CA VAL A 8 39.66 -10.49 28.56
C VAL A 8 38.69 -9.31 28.56
N ILE A 9 38.65 -8.50 29.62
CA ILE A 9 37.80 -7.30 29.68
C ILE A 9 38.19 -6.27 28.59
N ILE A 10 39.49 -6.06 28.36
CA ILE A 10 39.97 -5.14 27.31
C ILE A 10 39.52 -5.66 25.92
N ILE A 11 39.70 -6.94 25.64
CA ILE A 11 39.27 -7.54 24.36
C ILE A 11 37.76 -7.40 24.19
N LEU A 12 36.99 -7.60 25.25
CA LEU A 12 35.51 -7.45 25.21
C LEU A 12 35.11 -6.00 24.92
N VAL A 13 35.78 -5.02 25.57
CA VAL A 13 35.53 -3.60 25.35
C VAL A 13 35.88 -3.20 23.92
N ILE A 14 37.02 -3.68 23.39
CA ILE A 14 37.41 -3.42 21.99
C ILE A 14 36.41 -4.06 21.02
N ALA A 15 35.94 -5.28 21.29
CA ALA A 15 34.95 -5.94 20.45
C ALA A 15 33.60 -5.20 20.44
N ILE A 16 33.13 -4.73 21.60
CA ILE A 16 31.92 -3.92 21.73
C ILE A 16 32.09 -2.58 21.01
N ALA A 17 33.20 -1.88 21.22
CA ALA A 17 33.51 -0.61 20.56
C ALA A 17 33.59 -0.79 19.02
N GLY A 18 34.19 -1.88 18.55
CA GLY A 18 34.24 -2.24 17.13
C GLY A 18 32.86 -2.54 16.55
N ALA A 19 32.02 -3.26 17.27
CA ALA A 19 30.63 -3.53 16.84
C ALA A 19 29.79 -2.26 16.80
N VAL A 20 29.89 -1.41 17.80
CA VAL A 20 29.21 -0.10 17.83
C VAL A 20 29.69 0.77 16.66
N PHE A 21 31.01 0.88 16.46
CA PHE A 21 31.57 1.61 15.34
C PHE A 21 31.08 1.06 13.98
N TYR A 22 31.04 -0.25 13.82
CA TYR A 22 30.53 -0.90 12.61
C TYR A 22 29.08 -0.52 12.33
N VAL A 23 28.19 -0.59 13.33
CA VAL A 23 26.79 -0.21 13.20
C VAL A 23 26.65 1.26 12.79
N PHE A 24 27.35 2.17 13.46
CA PHE A 24 27.28 3.59 13.12
C PHE A 24 27.87 3.91 11.73
N SER A 25 28.91 3.19 11.30
CA SER A 25 29.51 3.38 9.97
C SER A 25 28.67 2.80 8.82
N ASN A 26 27.72 1.90 9.12
CA ASN A 26 26.88 1.26 8.12
C ASN A 26 25.39 1.55 8.31
N LEU A 27 25.06 2.57 9.13
CA LEU A 27 23.68 2.86 9.49
C LEU A 27 22.80 3.13 8.27
N ASP A 28 23.29 3.86 7.28
CA ASP A 28 22.61 4.17 6.04
C ASP A 28 22.21 2.89 5.29
N ALA A 29 23.15 1.97 5.13
CA ALA A 29 22.91 0.68 4.45
C ALA A 29 21.95 -0.21 5.25
N ILE A 30 22.05 -0.24 6.57
CA ILE A 30 21.16 -1.00 7.44
C ILE A 30 19.74 -0.47 7.34
N VAL A 31 19.56 0.84 7.41
CA VAL A 31 18.23 1.47 7.31
C VAL A 31 17.65 1.31 5.91
N LYS A 32 18.47 1.46 4.85
CA LYS A 32 18.04 1.16 3.49
C LYS A 32 17.51 -0.27 3.36
N ALA A 33 18.29 -1.26 3.79
CA ALA A 33 17.89 -2.67 3.74
C ALA A 33 16.61 -2.92 4.54
N ALA A 34 16.47 -2.31 5.72
CA ALA A 34 15.28 -2.41 6.54
C ALA A 34 14.03 -1.82 5.85
N ILE A 35 14.15 -0.65 5.19
CA ILE A 35 13.05 -0.06 4.43
C ILE A 35 12.63 -0.97 3.27
N GLU A 36 13.59 -1.53 2.52
CA GLU A 36 13.32 -2.40 1.39
C GLU A 36 12.70 -3.73 1.84
N GLU A 37 13.24 -4.39 2.86
CA GLU A 37 12.78 -5.68 3.37
C GLU A 37 11.41 -5.56 4.06
N TYR A 38 11.34 -4.81 5.16
CA TYR A 38 10.10 -4.68 5.93
C TYR A 38 9.01 -3.91 5.17
N GLY A 39 9.40 -2.92 4.36
CA GLY A 39 8.48 -2.20 3.48
C GLY A 39 7.84 -3.14 2.46
N SER A 40 8.63 -3.99 1.80
CA SER A 40 8.13 -4.95 0.82
C SER A 40 7.23 -6.01 1.48
N GLU A 41 7.59 -6.48 2.66
CA GLU A 41 6.76 -7.41 3.44
C GLU A 41 5.41 -6.79 3.83
N ALA A 42 5.43 -5.54 4.29
CA ALA A 42 4.25 -4.83 4.75
C ALA A 42 3.25 -4.53 3.63
N VAL A 43 3.73 -4.06 2.47
CA VAL A 43 2.86 -3.73 1.32
C VAL A 43 2.64 -4.91 0.38
N LYS A 44 3.33 -6.04 0.59
CA LYS A 44 3.29 -7.27 -0.24
C LYS A 44 3.60 -7.02 -1.71
N THR A 45 4.50 -6.07 -1.96
CA THR A 45 5.06 -5.80 -3.28
C THR A 45 6.45 -5.18 -3.11
N SER A 46 7.21 -5.03 -4.19
CA SER A 46 8.58 -4.53 -4.12
C SER A 46 8.63 -3.06 -3.67
N VAL A 47 9.42 -2.81 -2.64
CA VAL A 47 9.86 -1.47 -2.22
C VAL A 47 11.35 -1.37 -2.48
N HIS A 48 11.78 -0.32 -3.16
CA HIS A 48 13.17 -0.07 -3.48
C HIS A 48 13.55 1.37 -3.12
N VAL A 49 14.78 1.54 -2.61
CA VAL A 49 15.37 2.84 -2.25
C VAL A 49 16.73 2.96 -2.94
N ASN A 50 17.00 4.08 -3.59
CA ASN A 50 18.30 4.30 -4.20
C ASN A 50 19.38 4.53 -3.13
N ASP A 51 19.12 5.46 -2.21
CA ASP A 51 20.08 5.85 -1.20
C ASP A 51 19.39 6.31 0.10
N VAL A 52 20.11 6.13 1.21
CA VAL A 52 19.74 6.66 2.55
C VAL A 52 20.96 7.35 3.11
N ALA A 53 20.81 8.58 3.58
CA ALA A 53 21.84 9.36 4.23
C ALA A 53 21.34 9.84 5.61
N ILE A 54 21.99 9.40 6.68
CA ILE A 54 21.59 9.72 8.06
C ILE A 54 22.69 10.54 8.72
N ARG A 55 22.31 11.71 9.23
CA ARG A 55 23.17 12.61 10.00
C ARG A 55 22.69 12.66 11.44
N LEU A 56 23.12 11.68 12.23
CA LEU A 56 22.68 11.53 13.62
C LEU A 56 22.92 12.75 14.48
N THR A 57 24.05 13.43 14.30
CA THR A 57 24.39 14.63 15.08
C THR A 57 23.52 15.84 14.78
N GLU A 58 22.87 15.83 13.61
CA GLU A 58 21.97 16.89 13.15
C GLU A 58 20.51 16.51 13.36
N GLY A 59 20.23 15.26 13.73
CA GLY A 59 18.86 14.72 13.76
C GLY A 59 18.20 14.69 12.39
N ALA A 60 18.98 14.54 11.31
CA ALA A 60 18.47 14.61 9.94
C ALA A 60 18.70 13.31 9.18
N ALA A 61 17.72 12.91 8.36
CA ALA A 61 17.89 11.84 7.40
C ALA A 61 17.29 12.24 6.04
N THR A 62 17.87 11.69 4.98
CA THR A 62 17.33 11.81 3.61
C THR A 62 17.22 10.41 3.01
N ILE A 63 16.06 10.10 2.44
CA ILE A 63 15.81 8.89 1.68
C ILE A 63 15.58 9.31 0.23
N SER A 64 16.41 8.82 -0.68
CA SER A 64 16.36 9.21 -2.09
C SER A 64 15.89 8.08 -2.98
N GLY A 65 15.03 8.40 -3.96
CA GLY A 65 14.58 7.49 -5.00
C GLY A 65 13.80 6.28 -4.47
N LEU A 66 12.90 6.51 -3.51
CA LEU A 66 11.99 5.46 -3.04
C LEU A 66 10.93 5.17 -4.10
N THR A 67 10.80 3.91 -4.47
CA THR A 67 9.77 3.41 -5.38
C THR A 67 9.00 2.27 -4.73
N ILE A 68 7.68 2.25 -4.96
CA ILE A 68 6.80 1.16 -4.53
C ILE A 68 6.13 0.59 -5.78
N ALA A 69 6.38 -0.68 -6.07
CA ALA A 69 5.75 -1.35 -7.19
C ALA A 69 4.24 -1.53 -6.98
N ASN A 70 3.51 -1.74 -8.07
CA ASN A 70 2.11 -2.11 -7.95
C ASN A 70 1.95 -3.55 -7.47
N PRO A 71 0.88 -3.84 -6.72
CA PRO A 71 0.47 -5.22 -6.46
C PRO A 71 0.10 -5.96 -7.76
N ASP A 72 0.05 -7.28 -7.71
CA ASP A 72 -0.40 -8.11 -8.82
C ASP A 72 -1.83 -7.76 -9.27
N GLY A 73 -2.08 -7.85 -10.57
CA GLY A 73 -3.39 -7.54 -11.17
C GLY A 73 -3.56 -6.08 -11.62
N PHE A 74 -2.48 -5.29 -11.59
CA PHE A 74 -2.43 -3.94 -12.15
C PHE A 74 -1.42 -3.85 -13.29
N SER A 75 -1.64 -2.94 -14.23
CA SER A 75 -0.84 -2.84 -15.45
C SER A 75 0.30 -1.82 -15.35
N LEU A 76 0.15 -0.81 -14.48
CA LEU A 76 1.22 0.14 -14.20
C LEU A 76 2.30 -0.53 -13.35
N PRO A 77 3.59 -0.31 -13.62
CA PRO A 77 4.65 -0.99 -12.90
C PRO A 77 4.81 -0.51 -11.45
N GLN A 78 4.43 0.71 -11.16
CA GLN A 78 4.66 1.37 -9.87
C GLN A 78 3.37 2.00 -9.35
N ALA A 79 3.23 2.05 -8.02
CA ALA A 79 2.19 2.81 -7.33
C ALA A 79 2.71 4.18 -6.87
N PHE A 80 4.00 4.25 -6.51
CA PHE A 80 4.65 5.49 -6.07
C PHE A 80 6.08 5.58 -6.61
N THR A 81 6.47 6.81 -6.95
CA THR A 81 7.86 7.21 -7.13
C THR A 81 8.07 8.50 -6.35
N LEU A 82 8.92 8.44 -5.34
CA LEU A 82 9.24 9.56 -4.46
C LEU A 82 10.71 9.93 -4.70
N GLY A 83 10.97 11.19 -4.98
CA GLY A 83 12.33 11.71 -5.17
C GLY A 83 13.09 11.70 -3.84
N ASP A 84 13.20 12.88 -3.23
CA ASP A 84 13.83 13.02 -1.91
C ASP A 84 12.77 13.15 -0.81
N ILE A 85 12.93 12.35 0.22
CA ILE A 85 12.17 12.40 1.46
C ILE A 85 13.14 12.90 2.53
N LYS A 86 12.89 14.09 3.06
CA LYS A 86 13.66 14.66 4.16
C LYS A 86 12.96 14.41 5.47
N VAL A 87 13.69 13.93 6.45
CA VAL A 87 13.20 13.58 7.78
C VAL A 87 14.00 14.34 8.83
N ASP A 88 13.30 15.11 9.65
CA ASP A 88 13.86 15.82 10.80
C ASP A 88 13.48 15.06 12.07
N ILE A 89 14.48 14.46 12.72
CA ILE A 89 14.33 13.58 13.88
C ILE A 89 14.54 14.38 15.16
N ASN A 90 13.61 14.32 16.08
CA ASN A 90 13.76 14.91 17.40
C ASN A 90 14.58 13.98 18.31
N LEU A 91 15.89 14.24 18.42
CA LEU A 91 16.79 13.40 19.21
C LEU A 91 16.48 13.43 20.71
N GLU A 92 15.95 14.54 21.23
CA GLU A 92 15.64 14.69 22.65
C GLU A 92 14.43 13.83 23.07
N LYS A 93 13.45 13.67 22.18
CA LYS A 93 12.23 12.89 22.41
C LYS A 93 12.34 11.43 21.96
N THR A 94 13.36 11.09 21.17
CA THR A 94 13.58 9.73 20.66
C THR A 94 14.11 8.81 21.76
N SER A 95 13.56 7.62 21.85
CA SER A 95 13.96 6.56 22.79
C SER A 95 14.11 5.23 22.07
N LYS A 96 14.35 4.13 22.82
CA LYS A 96 14.44 2.77 22.24
C LYS A 96 13.10 2.27 21.67
N GLU A 97 11.98 2.78 22.16
CA GLU A 97 10.63 2.33 21.82
C GLU A 97 9.86 3.34 20.98
N LEU A 98 10.37 4.60 20.90
CA LEU A 98 9.71 5.70 20.22
C LEU A 98 10.72 6.50 19.40
N ILE A 99 10.48 6.62 18.10
CA ILE A 99 11.19 7.55 17.22
C ILE A 99 10.30 8.78 17.03
N ALA A 100 10.74 9.91 17.60
CA ALA A 100 10.06 11.19 17.45
C ALA A 100 10.59 11.92 16.22
N ILE A 101 9.69 12.36 15.34
CA ILE A 101 10.00 13.04 14.08
C ILE A 101 9.29 14.39 14.09
N ASP A 102 10.05 15.47 14.01
CA ASP A 102 9.51 16.82 13.96
C ASP A 102 8.85 17.11 12.60
N ALA A 103 9.48 16.64 11.50
CA ALA A 103 8.90 16.81 10.17
C ALA A 103 9.35 15.73 9.18
N ILE A 104 8.45 15.40 8.26
CA ILE A 104 8.74 14.65 7.02
C ILE A 104 8.30 15.53 5.85
N HIS A 105 9.23 15.77 4.92
CA HIS A 105 8.98 16.57 3.73
C HIS A 105 9.19 15.74 2.46
N ILE A 106 8.15 15.59 1.65
CA ILE A 106 8.19 14.92 0.35
C ILE A 106 7.77 15.95 -0.70
N VAL A 107 8.66 16.20 -1.67
CA VAL A 107 8.44 17.21 -2.72
C VAL A 107 8.37 16.54 -4.08
N ALA A 108 7.40 16.94 -4.89
CA ALA A 108 7.16 16.46 -6.25
C ALA A 108 7.08 14.93 -6.39
N PRO A 109 6.37 14.22 -5.49
CA PRO A 109 6.16 12.79 -5.65
C PRO A 109 5.22 12.49 -6.82
N GLN A 110 5.39 11.31 -7.42
CA GLN A 110 4.47 10.78 -8.43
C GLN A 110 3.65 9.66 -7.80
N VAL A 111 2.33 9.77 -7.95
CA VAL A 111 1.36 8.79 -7.46
C VAL A 111 0.67 8.16 -8.68
N PHE A 112 0.72 6.85 -8.80
CA PHE A 112 0.09 6.12 -9.89
C PHE A 112 -1.13 5.40 -9.34
N TYR A 113 -2.32 5.90 -9.65
CA TYR A 113 -3.58 5.32 -9.22
C TYR A 113 -4.24 4.59 -10.38
N GLU A 114 -4.33 3.28 -10.26
CA GLU A 114 -4.98 2.45 -11.27
C GLU A 114 -6.26 1.81 -10.69
N ILE A 115 -7.35 1.91 -11.47
CA ILE A 115 -8.55 1.11 -11.27
C ILE A 115 -8.53 0.03 -12.34
N ASN A 116 -8.36 -1.24 -11.94
CA ASN A 116 -8.28 -2.38 -12.85
C ASN A 116 -9.65 -2.79 -13.43
N ALA A 117 -9.67 -3.84 -14.27
CA ALA A 117 -10.88 -4.34 -14.91
C ALA A 117 -11.95 -4.78 -13.90
N ASP A 118 -11.55 -5.33 -12.76
CA ASP A 118 -12.41 -5.76 -11.66
C ASP A 118 -12.87 -4.61 -10.76
N ARG A 119 -12.50 -3.37 -11.10
CA ARG A 119 -12.79 -2.13 -10.37
C ARG A 119 -12.11 -2.02 -9.01
N ASN A 120 -11.03 -2.74 -8.81
CA ASN A 120 -10.17 -2.60 -7.64
C ASN A 120 -9.15 -1.49 -7.88
N GLY A 121 -8.88 -0.71 -6.84
CA GLY A 121 -7.83 0.31 -6.87
C GLY A 121 -6.53 -0.23 -6.29
N ASN A 122 -5.40 -0.01 -6.98
CA ASN A 122 -4.08 -0.44 -6.52
C ASN A 122 -3.72 0.13 -5.12
N LEU A 123 -3.98 1.43 -4.90
CA LEU A 123 -3.70 2.06 -3.60
C LEU A 123 -4.58 1.50 -2.48
N ASN A 124 -5.81 1.06 -2.80
CA ASN A 124 -6.67 0.39 -1.83
C ASN A 124 -6.09 -0.98 -1.46
N MET A 125 -5.58 -1.73 -2.44
CA MET A 125 -4.94 -3.03 -2.17
C MET A 125 -3.67 -2.87 -1.33
N LEU A 126 -2.83 -1.87 -1.59
CA LEU A 126 -1.67 -1.56 -0.74
C LEU A 126 -2.09 -1.24 0.71
N LYS A 127 -3.15 -0.46 0.89
CA LYS A 127 -3.70 -0.17 2.22
C LYS A 127 -4.20 -1.41 2.94
N ASP A 128 -4.89 -2.30 2.23
CA ASP A 128 -5.40 -3.55 2.78
C ASP A 128 -4.25 -4.50 3.17
N ASN A 129 -3.18 -4.55 2.39
CA ASN A 129 -1.97 -5.30 2.71
C ASN A 129 -1.32 -4.80 4.01
N LEU A 130 -1.19 -3.48 4.20
CA LEU A 130 -0.69 -2.88 5.44
C LEU A 130 -1.57 -3.23 6.65
N ALA A 131 -2.90 -3.33 6.47
CA ALA A 131 -3.81 -3.72 7.54
C ALA A 131 -3.60 -5.18 7.97
N LEU A 132 -3.34 -6.07 7.03
CA LEU A 132 -3.06 -7.48 7.30
C LEU A 132 -1.72 -7.66 8.03
N SER A 133 -0.70 -6.89 7.63
CA SER A 133 0.62 -6.93 8.25
C SER A 133 0.60 -6.40 9.69
N ASP A 134 -0.11 -5.30 9.96
CA ASP A 134 -0.31 -4.76 11.31
C ASP A 134 -1.02 -5.77 12.22
N SER A 135 -2.04 -6.45 11.71
CA SER A 135 -2.78 -7.49 12.45
C SER A 135 -1.91 -8.71 12.78
N ALA A 136 -1.02 -9.09 11.88
CA ALA A 136 -0.09 -10.19 12.10
C ALA A 136 0.98 -9.84 13.16
N SER A 137 1.41 -8.60 13.20
CA SER A 137 2.40 -8.09 14.19
C SER A 137 1.83 -7.97 15.60
N THR A 138 0.52 -7.73 15.74
CA THR A 138 -0.19 -7.58 17.01
C THR A 138 -0.84 -8.88 17.51
N GLY A 139 -0.96 -9.90 16.64
CA GLY A 139 -1.58 -11.17 16.95
C GLY A 139 -0.68 -12.08 17.79
N THR A 140 -0.96 -12.19 19.07
CA THR A 140 -0.44 -13.27 19.91
C THR A 140 -0.95 -14.60 19.37
N SER A 141 -0.14 -15.32 18.59
CA SER A 141 -0.42 -16.70 18.20
C SER A 141 -0.47 -17.55 19.45
N ALA A 142 -1.66 -17.94 19.88
CA ALA A 142 -1.83 -19.02 20.84
C ALA A 142 -1.36 -20.32 20.19
N GLY A 143 -0.18 -20.78 20.58
CA GLY A 143 0.26 -22.15 20.35
C GLY A 143 1.27 -22.40 19.24
N THR A 144 2.51 -21.97 19.45
CA THR A 144 3.74 -22.70 19.07
C THR A 144 4.91 -21.99 19.78
N GLU A 145 5.83 -22.72 20.37
CA GLU A 145 6.95 -22.18 21.14
C GLU A 145 7.75 -21.15 20.33
N PRO A 146 8.11 -19.99 20.93
CA PRO A 146 8.85 -18.96 20.22
C PRO A 146 10.27 -19.43 19.95
N ALA A 147 10.69 -19.39 18.69
CA ALA A 147 12.10 -19.38 18.34
C ALA A 147 12.75 -18.18 19.08
N LYS A 148 13.84 -18.48 19.82
CA LYS A 148 14.62 -17.52 20.62
C LYS A 148 15.20 -16.41 19.74
N GLY A 149 14.45 -15.33 19.59
CA GLY A 149 14.91 -14.03 19.14
C GLY A 149 14.03 -13.00 19.83
N SER A 150 14.60 -12.19 20.70
CA SER A 150 13.88 -11.18 21.49
C SER A 150 13.03 -10.29 20.59
N ALA A 151 11.74 -10.56 20.49
CA ALA A 151 10.78 -9.62 19.99
C ALA A 151 10.67 -8.50 21.03
N GLY A 152 11.49 -7.44 20.88
CA GLY A 152 11.28 -6.17 21.58
C GLY A 152 9.90 -5.63 21.25
N ALA A 153 9.36 -4.77 22.13
CA ALA A 153 8.13 -4.05 21.82
C ALA A 153 8.23 -3.36 20.44
N PRO A 154 7.15 -3.34 19.65
CA PRO A 154 7.18 -2.72 18.32
C PRO A 154 7.59 -1.25 18.44
N ILE A 155 8.52 -0.83 17.59
CA ILE A 155 8.95 0.57 17.51
C ILE A 155 7.76 1.42 17.10
N ARG A 156 7.49 2.48 17.85
CA ARG A 156 6.46 3.46 17.56
C ARG A 156 7.08 4.71 16.94
N LEU A 157 6.35 5.34 16.08
CA LEU A 157 6.68 6.64 15.50
C LEU A 157 5.72 7.69 16.03
N ASP A 158 6.24 8.89 16.26
CA ASP A 158 5.45 10.09 16.55
C ASP A 158 5.93 11.19 15.60
N ILE A 159 5.09 11.56 14.64
CA ILE A 159 5.41 12.51 13.56
C ILE A 159 4.57 13.76 13.76
N ALA A 160 5.21 14.85 14.18
CA ALA A 160 4.52 16.11 14.43
C ALA A 160 3.98 16.73 13.13
N ARG A 161 4.72 16.59 12.02
CA ARG A 161 4.33 17.15 10.73
C ARG A 161 4.75 16.26 9.56
N PHE A 162 3.83 16.06 8.61
CA PHE A 162 4.06 15.38 7.34
C PHE A 162 3.58 16.25 6.20
N ASP A 163 4.49 16.65 5.31
CA ASP A 163 4.23 17.49 4.13
C ASP A 163 4.40 16.69 2.84
N PHE A 164 3.36 16.65 2.02
CA PHE A 164 3.35 16.04 0.70
C PHE A 164 2.96 17.11 -0.32
N LYS A 165 3.96 17.67 -1.01
CA LYS A 165 3.82 18.88 -1.84
C LYS A 165 4.09 18.60 -3.30
N ASP A 166 3.43 19.38 -4.18
CA ASP A 166 3.64 19.38 -5.62
C ASP A 166 3.52 17.99 -6.26
N ALA A 167 2.66 17.15 -5.70
CA ALA A 167 2.44 15.79 -6.17
C ALA A 167 1.72 15.76 -7.52
N VAL A 168 2.13 14.84 -8.38
CA VAL A 168 1.43 14.51 -9.63
C VAL A 168 0.75 13.16 -9.48
N LEU A 169 -0.54 13.12 -9.79
CA LEU A 169 -1.34 11.91 -9.84
C LEU A 169 -1.49 11.46 -11.30
N HIS A 170 -0.97 10.30 -11.61
CA HIS A 170 -1.20 9.58 -12.86
C HIS A 170 -2.33 8.57 -12.62
N ALA A 171 -3.56 8.92 -13.02
CA ALA A 171 -4.70 8.04 -12.84
C ALA A 171 -4.98 7.25 -14.12
N LYS A 172 -5.10 5.91 -14.01
CA LYS A 172 -5.49 5.01 -15.08
C LYS A 172 -6.78 4.29 -14.72
N VAL A 173 -7.76 4.34 -15.61
CA VAL A 173 -9.07 3.69 -15.40
C VAL A 173 -9.33 2.69 -16.52
N VAL A 174 -9.01 1.41 -16.27
CA VAL A 174 -9.16 0.32 -17.25
C VAL A 174 -10.61 0.17 -17.73
N PRO A 175 -11.66 0.21 -16.86
CA PRO A 175 -13.04 0.16 -17.32
C PRO A 175 -13.45 1.30 -18.28
N LEU A 176 -12.72 2.40 -18.31
CA LEU A 176 -12.92 3.53 -19.24
C LEU A 176 -12.05 3.44 -20.50
N LYS A 177 -11.76 2.23 -20.98
CA LYS A 177 -10.90 1.96 -22.14
C LYS A 177 -9.46 2.46 -21.92
N ASP A 178 -8.90 2.13 -20.79
CA ASP A 178 -7.52 2.50 -20.37
C ASP A 178 -7.27 4.03 -20.36
N LYS A 179 -8.31 4.81 -20.08
CA LYS A 179 -8.18 6.26 -20.04
C LYS A 179 -7.21 6.68 -18.94
N THR A 180 -6.29 7.57 -19.29
CA THR A 180 -5.27 8.10 -18.36
C THR A 180 -5.46 9.59 -18.14
N TYR A 181 -5.10 10.04 -16.93
CA TYR A 181 -5.20 11.45 -16.52
C TYR A 181 -3.99 11.81 -15.70
N ASP A 182 -3.40 12.96 -15.99
CA ASP A 182 -2.33 13.58 -15.21
C ASP A 182 -2.90 14.78 -14.46
N LEU A 183 -2.95 14.67 -13.13
CA LEU A 183 -3.58 15.65 -12.26
C LEU A 183 -2.58 16.14 -11.21
N LYS A 184 -2.59 17.44 -10.94
CA LYS A 184 -1.85 17.98 -9.79
C LYS A 184 -2.66 17.73 -8.51
N LEU A 185 -2.03 17.10 -7.53
CA LEU A 185 -2.64 16.98 -6.21
C LEU A 185 -2.38 18.26 -5.39
N PRO A 186 -3.38 18.73 -4.64
CA PRO A 186 -3.17 19.78 -3.66
C PRO A 186 -2.15 19.32 -2.60
N THR A 187 -1.44 20.28 -2.02
CA THR A 187 -0.57 20.00 -0.89
C THR A 187 -1.36 19.30 0.24
N LEU A 188 -0.84 18.16 0.69
CA LEU A 188 -1.37 17.43 1.84
C LEU A 188 -0.44 17.69 3.02
N VAL A 189 -0.99 18.23 4.09
CA VAL A 189 -0.30 18.40 5.37
C VAL A 189 -1.06 17.58 6.41
N LEU A 190 -0.36 16.67 7.06
CA LEU A 190 -0.88 15.92 8.20
C LEU A 190 -0.06 16.27 9.44
N THR A 191 -0.70 16.30 10.59
CA THR A 191 -0.07 16.56 11.89
C THR A 191 -0.41 15.46 12.87
N ASP A 192 0.44 15.31 13.87
CA ASP A 192 0.19 14.45 15.03
C ASP A 192 -0.09 12.98 14.65
N LEU A 193 0.69 12.46 13.68
CA LEU A 193 0.63 11.06 13.29
C LEU A 193 1.40 10.20 14.30
N SER A 194 0.74 9.26 14.94
CA SER A 194 1.39 8.35 15.88
C SER A 194 0.92 6.91 15.72
N GLY A 195 1.81 5.95 15.98
CA GLY A 195 1.53 4.52 15.84
C GLY A 195 2.73 3.71 15.38
N THR A 196 2.47 2.47 14.94
CA THR A 196 3.48 1.69 14.24
C THR A 196 3.72 2.25 12.82
N PRO A 197 4.84 1.90 12.16
CA PRO A 197 5.06 2.33 10.77
C PRO A 197 3.89 1.98 9.83
N GLU A 198 3.30 0.80 9.98
CA GLU A 198 2.17 0.34 9.16
C GLU A 198 0.90 1.17 9.43
N GLN A 199 0.63 1.50 10.69
CA GLN A 199 -0.52 2.32 11.08
C GLN A 199 -0.41 3.74 10.52
N ILE A 200 0.79 4.33 10.56
CA ILE A 200 1.06 5.65 9.98
C ILE A 200 0.96 5.59 8.45
N ALA A 201 1.56 4.59 7.82
CA ALA A 201 1.48 4.41 6.37
C ALA A 201 0.02 4.29 5.91
N ARG A 202 -0.83 3.58 6.65
CA ARG A 202 -2.28 3.49 6.36
C ARG A 202 -2.98 4.84 6.50
N GLN A 203 -2.70 5.60 7.56
CA GLN A 203 -3.29 6.93 7.75
C GLN A 203 -2.93 7.87 6.59
N VAL A 204 -1.65 7.90 6.20
CA VAL A 204 -1.17 8.68 5.06
C VAL A 204 -1.86 8.22 3.77
N LEU A 205 -1.93 6.92 3.53
CA LEU A 205 -2.51 6.34 2.32
C LEU A 205 -4.01 6.62 2.21
N ASP A 206 -4.76 6.55 3.32
CA ASP A 206 -6.17 6.94 3.36
C ASP A 206 -6.37 8.40 2.90
N ARG A 207 -5.56 9.31 3.43
CA ARG A 207 -5.63 10.72 3.03
C ARG A 207 -5.26 10.94 1.57
N LEU A 208 -4.24 10.25 1.09
CA LEU A 208 -3.85 10.32 -0.33
C LEU A 208 -4.93 9.77 -1.26
N ILE A 209 -5.54 8.63 -0.93
CA ILE A 209 -6.65 8.05 -1.69
C ILE A 209 -7.84 9.02 -1.73
N ASP A 210 -8.20 9.63 -0.62
CA ASP A 210 -9.29 10.59 -0.56
C ASP A 210 -9.00 11.85 -1.41
N HIS A 211 -7.76 12.35 -1.37
CA HIS A 211 -7.31 13.46 -2.21
C HIS A 211 -7.34 13.08 -3.69
N ALA A 212 -6.80 11.91 -4.05
CA ALA A 212 -6.83 11.42 -5.42
C ALA A 212 -8.26 11.29 -5.94
N LYS A 213 -9.15 10.65 -5.19
CA LYS A 213 -10.57 10.51 -5.54
C LYS A 213 -11.25 11.86 -5.71
N LYS A 214 -10.97 12.83 -4.83
CA LYS A 214 -11.54 14.18 -4.91
C LYS A 214 -11.10 14.91 -6.19
N GLU A 215 -9.83 14.83 -6.55
CA GLU A 215 -9.32 15.45 -7.78
C GLU A 215 -9.88 14.76 -9.05
N ILE A 216 -9.96 13.44 -9.04
CA ILE A 216 -10.59 12.66 -10.10
C ILE A 216 -12.06 13.05 -10.28
N ARG A 217 -12.82 13.22 -9.19
CA ARG A 217 -14.23 13.67 -9.25
C ARG A 217 -14.39 15.05 -9.89
N LYS A 218 -13.49 15.98 -9.60
CA LYS A 218 -13.53 17.32 -10.21
C LYS A 218 -13.40 17.28 -11.73
N GLN A 219 -12.76 16.26 -12.29
CA GLN A 219 -12.66 16.04 -13.73
C GLN A 219 -13.91 15.41 -14.36
N GLY A 220 -14.96 15.16 -13.58
CA GLY A 220 -16.20 14.56 -14.08
C GLY A 220 -16.13 13.06 -14.36
N LEU A 221 -15.05 12.40 -13.97
CA LEU A 221 -14.85 10.96 -14.16
C LEU A 221 -15.92 10.11 -13.46
N ASP A 222 -16.40 10.53 -12.31
CA ASP A 222 -17.49 9.83 -11.61
C ASP A 222 -18.75 9.76 -12.48
N LYS A 223 -19.03 10.83 -13.26
CA LYS A 223 -20.17 10.86 -14.19
C LYS A 223 -19.96 9.88 -15.34
N GLU A 224 -18.78 9.86 -15.96
CA GLU A 224 -18.43 8.89 -17.01
C GLU A 224 -18.50 7.44 -16.51
N LEU A 225 -17.99 7.17 -15.32
CA LEU A 225 -18.07 5.84 -14.67
C LEU A 225 -19.51 5.43 -14.36
N ALA A 226 -20.33 6.37 -13.86
CA ALA A 226 -21.75 6.13 -13.60
C ALA A 226 -22.54 5.83 -14.88
N GLU A 227 -22.30 6.59 -15.95
CA GLU A 227 -22.92 6.37 -17.27
C GLU A 227 -22.51 5.03 -17.87
N MET A 228 -21.22 4.65 -17.77
CA MET A 228 -20.78 3.31 -18.22
C MET A 228 -21.41 2.19 -17.43
N LYS A 229 -21.50 2.35 -16.10
CA LYS A 229 -22.16 1.36 -15.24
C LYS A 229 -23.63 1.19 -15.61
N ALA A 230 -24.34 2.28 -15.86
CA ALA A 230 -25.74 2.26 -16.29
C ALA A 230 -25.90 1.56 -17.64
N ARG A 231 -25.04 1.85 -18.63
CA ARG A 231 -25.05 1.21 -19.94
C ARG A 231 -24.70 -0.28 -19.87
N ALA A 232 -23.76 -0.67 -19.01
CA ALA A 232 -23.41 -2.08 -18.79
C ALA A 232 -24.58 -2.83 -18.15
N GLN A 233 -25.23 -2.26 -17.14
CA GLN A 233 -26.41 -2.84 -16.51
C GLN A 233 -27.55 -3.01 -17.50
N GLN A 234 -27.83 -1.97 -18.29
CA GLN A 234 -28.86 -2.04 -19.32
C GLN A 234 -28.62 -3.18 -20.33
N ARG A 235 -27.38 -3.41 -20.76
CA ARG A 235 -27.03 -4.53 -21.66
C ARG A 235 -27.27 -5.88 -21.00
N ILE A 236 -26.92 -6.01 -19.71
CA ILE A 236 -27.17 -7.25 -18.94
C ILE A 236 -28.66 -7.52 -18.83
N ASP A 237 -29.46 -6.49 -18.54
CA ASP A 237 -30.90 -6.60 -18.42
C ASP A 237 -31.55 -6.94 -19.77
N GLU A 238 -31.09 -6.33 -20.89
CA GLU A 238 -31.52 -6.66 -22.24
C GLU A 238 -31.15 -8.10 -22.64
N GLU A 239 -29.96 -8.56 -22.30
CA GLU A 239 -29.51 -9.93 -22.60
C GLU A 239 -30.29 -10.96 -21.79
N LYS A 240 -30.53 -10.65 -20.51
CA LYS A 240 -31.38 -11.47 -19.63
C LYS A 240 -32.81 -11.59 -20.15
N ALA A 241 -33.42 -10.47 -20.54
CA ALA A 241 -34.77 -10.48 -21.13
C ALA A 241 -34.83 -11.30 -22.43
N LYS A 242 -33.81 -11.20 -23.30
CA LYS A 242 -33.73 -12.03 -24.52
C LYS A 242 -33.55 -13.52 -24.21
N LEU A 243 -32.84 -13.86 -23.15
CA LEU A 243 -32.70 -15.28 -22.74
C LEU A 243 -33.98 -15.82 -22.14
N GLU A 244 -34.68 -15.03 -21.33
CA GLU A 244 -36.00 -15.40 -20.79
C GLU A 244 -37.03 -15.62 -21.92
N GLN A 245 -37.09 -14.67 -22.86
CA GLN A 245 -37.98 -14.80 -24.02
C GLN A 245 -37.69 -16.06 -24.86
N LYS A 246 -36.39 -16.34 -25.12
CA LYS A 246 -35.98 -17.58 -25.82
C LYS A 246 -36.31 -18.86 -25.04
N ALA A 247 -36.29 -18.81 -23.71
CA ALA A 247 -36.65 -19.95 -22.87
C ALA A 247 -38.17 -20.20 -22.90
N ASP A 248 -38.97 -19.13 -22.86
CA ASP A 248 -40.44 -19.20 -22.96
C ASP A 248 -40.88 -19.70 -24.34
N ASP A 249 -40.28 -19.17 -25.42
CA ASP A 249 -40.59 -19.63 -26.79
C ASP A 249 -40.29 -21.14 -26.97
N ARG A 250 -39.17 -21.62 -26.43
CA ARG A 250 -38.84 -23.06 -26.45
C ARG A 250 -39.81 -23.90 -25.63
N LEU A 251 -40.23 -23.40 -24.48
CA LEU A 251 -41.20 -24.09 -23.63
C LEU A 251 -42.58 -24.21 -24.32
N GLU A 252 -42.98 -23.16 -25.03
CA GLU A 252 -44.21 -23.16 -25.84
C GLU A 252 -44.12 -24.14 -27.02
N GLU A 253 -43.00 -24.14 -27.75
CA GLU A 253 -42.77 -25.12 -28.82
C GLU A 253 -42.79 -26.58 -28.32
N GLU A 254 -42.18 -26.85 -27.16
CA GLU A 254 -42.20 -28.20 -26.58
C GLU A 254 -43.58 -28.61 -26.11
N LYS A 255 -44.36 -27.70 -25.52
CA LYS A 255 -45.79 -27.95 -25.16
C LYS A 255 -46.61 -28.26 -26.39
N GLN A 256 -46.43 -27.49 -27.46
CA GLN A 256 -47.16 -27.69 -28.71
C GLN A 256 -46.83 -29.04 -29.36
N LYS A 257 -45.53 -29.39 -29.43
CA LYS A 257 -45.08 -30.71 -29.91
C LYS A 257 -45.59 -31.87 -29.04
N ALA A 258 -45.68 -31.70 -27.74
CA ALA A 258 -46.24 -32.69 -26.83
C ALA A 258 -47.77 -32.86 -27.03
N GLN A 259 -48.48 -31.77 -27.27
CA GLN A 259 -49.92 -31.76 -27.52
C GLN A 259 -50.24 -32.39 -28.86
N ASP A 260 -49.47 -32.13 -29.92
CA ASP A 260 -49.62 -32.76 -31.23
C ASP A 260 -49.35 -34.27 -31.19
N LYS A 261 -48.29 -34.67 -30.40
CA LYS A 261 -48.06 -36.12 -30.19
C LYS A 261 -49.21 -36.82 -29.45
N LEU A 262 -49.75 -36.14 -28.43
CA LEU A 262 -50.90 -36.70 -27.68
C LEU A 262 -52.13 -36.83 -28.55
N ASN A 263 -52.44 -35.81 -29.37
CA ASN A 263 -53.59 -35.87 -30.33
C ASN A 263 -53.42 -36.97 -31.37
N ASN A 264 -52.17 -37.18 -31.84
CA ASN A 264 -51.89 -38.25 -32.82
C ASN A 264 -51.98 -39.65 -32.20
N LEU A 265 -51.66 -39.82 -30.90
CA LEU A 265 -51.82 -41.07 -30.16
C LEU A 265 -53.25 -41.39 -29.79
N LEU A 266 -54.11 -40.37 -29.64
CA LEU A 266 -55.54 -40.54 -29.32
C LEU A 266 -56.42 -40.69 -30.54
N GLY A 267 -55.87 -40.73 -31.76
CA GLY A 267 -56.61 -41.10 -33.00
C GLY A 267 -57.60 -40.04 -33.46
N ARG A 268 -57.35 -38.80 -33.23
CA ARG A 268 -58.10 -37.67 -33.78
C ARG A 268 -57.29 -36.87 -34.76
#